data_046185f4b0e446e0a8bcca7a6312d114
#
_entry.id   046185f4b0e446e0a8bcca7a6312d114
#
_cell.length_a   1.000
_cell.length_b   1.000
_cell.length_c   1.000
_cell.angle_alpha   90.00
_cell.angle_beta   90.00
_cell.angle_gamma   90.00
#
_symmetry.space_group_name_H-M   'P 1'
#
loop_
_entity.id
_entity.type
_entity.pdbx_description
1 polymer ?
#
loop_
_entity_poly.entity_id
_entity_poly.type
_entity_poly.pdbx_seq_one_letter_code
_entity_poly.pdbx_strand_id
1 'polypeptide(L)'
;MNTHAAKQQKHIDLFFQTHGPRYLNMPPVMEYVTEWRIREAMKRLDAPKSSKILVLCCAEAHEASVICDMGFTDVTVSDISTVALDLALKLDGRLSGRILDAGAIDLPDDSFDVVVLQDGLHHLQSPVGGMVEMLRVARRAIVFLEPHDSVSGRLLGRKWEVNDGEINYVFRWTKKLVQNVAYAYFAHDRFKNLSFSFCHHNIVYDRYFRFLGVAGLSALKATLDFFLGRLGNQFCGIIVKPIPVERDPGVV
;
A
#
# COMPACT_ATOMS: atom_id res chain seq x y z
N MET A 1 -20.54 -2.00 9.38
CA MET A 1 -19.79 -2.70 8.31
C MET A 1 -20.77 -3.05 7.20
N ASN A 2 -20.46 -2.71 5.95
CA ASN A 2 -21.33 -3.05 4.81
C ASN A 2 -21.21 -4.55 4.45
N THR A 3 -22.10 -5.05 3.59
CA THR A 3 -22.14 -6.47 3.21
C THR A 3 -20.87 -6.94 2.49
N HIS A 4 -20.20 -6.06 1.74
CA HIS A 4 -18.95 -6.36 1.04
C HIS A 4 -17.79 -6.50 2.06
N ALA A 5 -17.64 -5.56 2.97
CA ALA A 5 -16.62 -5.60 4.02
C ALA A 5 -16.77 -6.86 4.92
N ALA A 6 -18.02 -7.26 5.25
CA ALA A 6 -18.26 -8.48 6.01
C ALA A 6 -17.83 -9.76 5.25
N LYS A 7 -18.02 -9.79 3.93
CA LYS A 7 -17.55 -10.91 3.10
C LYS A 7 -16.02 -10.94 3.03
N GLN A 8 -15.38 -9.80 2.84
CA GLN A 8 -13.94 -9.70 2.81
C GLN A 8 -13.31 -10.15 4.15
N GLN A 9 -13.86 -9.68 5.27
CA GLN A 9 -13.42 -10.13 6.59
C GLN A 9 -13.47 -11.65 6.72
N LYS A 10 -14.62 -12.26 6.41
CA LYS A 10 -14.80 -13.72 6.51
C LYS A 10 -13.79 -14.47 5.63
N HIS A 11 -13.55 -13.96 4.42
CA HIS A 11 -12.59 -14.56 3.49
C HIS A 11 -11.16 -14.50 4.06
N ILE A 12 -10.73 -13.35 4.54
CA ILE A 12 -9.39 -13.17 5.11
C ILE A 12 -9.23 -14.02 6.38
N ASP A 13 -10.23 -14.05 7.24
CA ASP A 13 -10.21 -14.88 8.45
C ASP A 13 -10.02 -16.37 8.09
N LEU A 14 -10.79 -16.88 7.12
CA LEU A 14 -10.69 -18.26 6.67
C LEU A 14 -9.31 -18.55 6.04
N PHE A 15 -8.81 -17.62 5.23
CA PHE A 15 -7.50 -17.74 4.61
C PHE A 15 -6.40 -17.94 5.65
N PHE A 16 -6.30 -17.06 6.66
CA PHE A 16 -5.25 -17.14 7.67
C PHE A 16 -5.43 -18.32 8.64
N GLN A 17 -6.67 -18.71 8.93
CA GLN A 17 -6.94 -19.94 9.69
C GLN A 17 -6.49 -21.21 8.97
N THR A 18 -6.61 -21.23 7.63
CA THR A 18 -6.30 -22.42 6.82
C THR A 18 -4.83 -22.49 6.43
N HIS A 19 -4.22 -21.37 6.05
CA HIS A 19 -2.87 -21.34 5.44
C HIS A 19 -1.80 -20.78 6.37
N GLY A 20 -2.18 -20.05 7.43
CA GLY A 20 -1.22 -19.35 8.30
C GLY A 20 -0.50 -18.21 7.57
N PRO A 21 0.61 -17.72 8.14
CA PRO A 21 1.36 -16.58 7.58
C PRO A 21 2.09 -16.96 6.28
N ARG A 22 1.86 -16.16 5.23
CA ARG A 22 2.49 -16.37 3.92
C ARG A 22 3.95 -15.92 3.87
N TYR A 23 4.25 -14.82 4.57
CA TYR A 23 5.57 -14.20 4.49
C TYR A 23 6.68 -15.02 5.15
N LEU A 24 6.37 -15.83 6.16
CA LEU A 24 7.36 -16.73 6.77
C LEU A 24 7.96 -17.77 5.80
N ASN A 25 7.26 -18.05 4.71
CA ASN A 25 7.67 -19.02 3.68
C ASN A 25 7.85 -18.38 2.31
N MET A 26 8.01 -17.05 2.26
CA MET A 26 8.17 -16.34 0.99
C MET A 26 9.54 -16.66 0.37
N PRO A 27 9.61 -16.93 -0.96
CA PRO A 27 10.89 -17.08 -1.64
C PRO A 27 11.76 -15.82 -1.47
N PRO A 28 13.09 -15.97 -1.24
CA PRO A 28 13.98 -14.82 -0.92
C PRO A 28 13.95 -13.68 -1.93
N VAL A 29 13.76 -13.98 -3.22
CA VAL A 29 13.65 -12.96 -4.27
C VAL A 29 12.35 -12.17 -4.14
N MET A 30 11.24 -12.83 -3.81
CA MET A 30 9.95 -12.18 -3.58
C MET A 30 10.00 -11.28 -2.34
N GLU A 31 10.56 -11.79 -1.25
CA GLU A 31 10.75 -11.05 0.00
C GLU A 31 11.59 -9.79 -0.24
N TYR A 32 12.76 -9.93 -0.85
CA TYR A 32 13.64 -8.82 -1.21
C TYR A 32 12.91 -7.72 -2.01
N VAL A 33 12.15 -8.10 -3.04
CA VAL A 33 11.42 -7.13 -3.88
C VAL A 33 10.30 -6.44 -3.09
N THR A 34 9.59 -7.17 -2.25
CA THR A 34 8.52 -6.61 -1.41
C THR A 34 9.07 -5.59 -0.44
N GLU A 35 10.13 -5.94 0.30
CA GLU A 35 10.82 -5.01 1.20
C GLU A 35 11.38 -3.78 0.46
N TRP A 36 12.05 -4.03 -0.66
CA TRP A 36 12.64 -2.95 -1.45
C TRP A 36 11.61 -1.90 -1.85
N ARG A 37 10.41 -2.30 -2.28
CA ARG A 37 9.34 -1.38 -2.69
C ARG A 37 8.94 -0.44 -1.54
N ILE A 38 8.71 -1.00 -0.36
CA ILE A 38 8.36 -0.22 0.83
C ILE A 38 9.51 0.69 1.25
N ARG A 39 10.73 0.18 1.31
CA ARG A 39 11.92 0.96 1.66
C ARG A 39 12.12 2.15 0.71
N GLU A 40 11.97 1.94 -0.59
CA GLU A 40 12.09 3.03 -1.58
C GLU A 40 10.96 4.06 -1.48
N ALA A 41 9.73 3.63 -1.24
CA ALA A 41 8.61 4.52 -1.04
C ALA A 41 8.82 5.40 0.20
N MET A 42 9.19 4.81 1.33
CA MET A 42 9.42 5.53 2.59
C MET A 42 10.66 6.44 2.53
N LYS A 43 11.73 6.06 1.81
CA LYS A 43 12.88 6.94 1.56
C LYS A 43 12.48 8.17 0.74
N ARG A 44 11.68 8.00 -0.31
CA ARG A 44 11.20 9.11 -1.16
C ARG A 44 10.26 10.05 -0.43
N LEU A 45 9.48 9.53 0.50
CA LEU A 45 8.61 10.35 1.35
C LEU A 45 9.41 11.24 2.29
N ASP A 46 10.58 10.78 2.73
CA ASP A 46 11.49 11.48 3.65
C ASP A 46 10.76 11.99 4.92
N ALA A 47 9.98 11.10 5.54
CA ALA A 47 9.26 11.40 6.77
C ALA A 47 10.18 11.31 7.99
N PRO A 48 10.01 12.18 9.00
CA PRO A 48 10.69 12.04 10.29
C PRO A 48 10.45 10.66 10.91
N LYS A 49 11.46 10.09 11.57
CA LYS A 49 11.32 8.76 12.20
C LYS A 49 10.34 8.73 13.37
N SER A 50 10.05 9.89 13.93
CA SER A 50 8.99 10.10 14.94
C SER A 50 7.59 10.22 14.36
N SER A 51 7.42 10.10 13.03
CA SER A 51 6.10 10.17 12.41
C SER A 51 5.22 9.02 12.87
N LYS A 52 3.96 9.34 13.16
CA LYS A 52 2.91 8.38 13.47
C LYS A 52 2.39 7.75 12.20
N ILE A 53 2.59 6.46 12.02
CA ILE A 53 2.27 5.74 10.79
C ILE A 53 1.10 4.80 11.01
N LEU A 54 0.15 4.81 10.09
CA LEU A 54 -0.91 3.81 9.98
C LEU A 54 -0.68 2.95 8.73
N VAL A 55 -0.61 1.63 8.91
CA VAL A 55 -0.57 0.66 7.80
C VAL A 55 -1.93 -0.02 7.72
N LEU A 56 -2.66 0.22 6.63
CA LEU A 56 -4.00 -0.33 6.39
C LEU A 56 -3.92 -1.65 5.60
N CYS A 57 -4.92 -2.52 5.77
CA CYS A 57 -5.01 -3.82 5.12
C CYS A 57 -3.72 -4.62 5.34
N CYS A 58 -3.27 -4.65 6.58
CA CYS A 58 -1.92 -5.08 6.92
C CYS A 58 -1.69 -6.59 6.77
N ALA A 59 -2.75 -7.39 6.69
CA ALA A 59 -2.63 -8.85 6.74
C ALA A 59 -1.72 -9.30 7.89
N GLU A 60 -0.56 -9.92 7.61
CA GLU A 60 0.47 -10.28 8.59
C GLU A 60 1.52 -9.18 8.84
N ALA A 61 1.28 -7.95 8.33
CA ALA A 61 2.03 -6.71 8.60
C ALA A 61 3.53 -6.73 8.22
N HIS A 62 3.92 -7.48 7.20
CA HIS A 62 5.31 -7.50 6.72
C HIS A 62 5.82 -6.09 6.38
N GLU A 63 5.01 -5.29 5.67
CA GLU A 63 5.34 -3.90 5.32
C GLU A 63 5.57 -3.03 6.55
N ALA A 64 4.78 -3.23 7.60
CA ALA A 64 4.91 -2.49 8.86
C ALA A 64 6.20 -2.85 9.58
N SER A 65 6.57 -4.14 9.61
CA SER A 65 7.85 -4.60 10.16
C SER A 65 9.03 -3.98 9.43
N VAL A 66 8.99 -3.93 8.10
CA VAL A 66 10.00 -3.23 7.28
C VAL A 66 10.10 -1.75 7.63
N ILE A 67 8.97 -1.07 7.88
CA ILE A 67 8.93 0.33 8.31
C ILE A 67 9.58 0.49 9.68
N CYS A 68 9.29 -0.41 10.64
CA CYS A 68 9.96 -0.45 11.94
C CYS A 68 11.49 -0.64 11.81
N ASP A 69 11.93 -1.53 10.91
CA ASP A 69 13.35 -1.77 10.63
C ASP A 69 14.07 -0.56 10.00
N MET A 70 13.30 0.36 9.40
CA MET A 70 13.80 1.64 8.92
C MET A 70 13.94 2.68 10.04
N GLY A 71 13.59 2.35 11.29
CA GLY A 71 13.73 3.19 12.46
C GLY A 71 12.49 4.03 12.80
N PHE A 72 11.33 3.75 12.22
CA PHE A 72 10.07 4.34 12.67
C PHE A 72 9.59 3.61 13.93
N THR A 73 9.15 4.36 14.95
CA THR A 73 8.85 3.81 16.28
C THR A 73 7.37 3.87 16.66
N ASP A 74 6.56 4.65 15.94
CA ASP A 74 5.11 4.78 16.17
C ASP A 74 4.36 4.22 14.96
N VAL A 75 4.25 2.89 14.88
CA VAL A 75 3.63 2.18 13.76
C VAL A 75 2.40 1.43 14.26
N THR A 76 1.24 1.85 13.76
CA THR A 76 -0.04 1.18 14.00
C THR A 76 -0.45 0.42 12.74
N VAL A 77 -0.83 -0.83 12.89
CA VAL A 77 -1.36 -1.67 11.81
C VAL A 77 -2.86 -1.84 11.95
N SER A 78 -3.54 -1.98 10.83
CA SER A 78 -4.97 -2.27 10.86
C SER A 78 -5.36 -3.23 9.74
N ASP A 79 -6.32 -4.06 10.09
CA ASP A 79 -7.02 -4.92 9.14
C ASP A 79 -8.50 -5.00 9.53
N ILE A 80 -9.34 -5.43 8.60
CA ILE A 80 -10.75 -5.73 8.87
C ILE A 80 -10.88 -7.10 9.57
N SER A 81 -9.89 -7.98 9.36
CA SER A 81 -9.79 -9.31 9.95
C SER A 81 -9.12 -9.24 11.32
N THR A 82 -9.81 -9.73 12.35
CA THR A 82 -9.22 -9.89 13.68
C THR A 82 -8.15 -10.96 13.69
N VAL A 83 -8.31 -12.02 12.89
CA VAL A 83 -7.35 -13.14 12.77
C VAL A 83 -6.04 -12.65 12.17
N ALA A 84 -6.09 -11.87 11.09
CA ALA A 84 -4.92 -11.28 10.45
C ALA A 84 -4.20 -10.32 11.41
N LEU A 85 -4.94 -9.44 12.08
CA LEU A 85 -4.38 -8.47 13.01
C LEU A 85 -3.71 -9.14 14.21
N ASP A 86 -4.35 -10.14 14.83
CA ASP A 86 -3.78 -10.90 15.94
C ASP A 86 -2.49 -11.62 15.52
N LEU A 87 -2.43 -12.12 14.29
CA LEU A 87 -1.24 -12.73 13.73
C LEU A 87 -0.12 -11.69 13.55
N ALA A 88 -0.44 -10.54 12.96
CA ALA A 88 0.51 -9.43 12.77
C ALA A 88 1.18 -9.00 14.09
N LEU A 89 0.38 -8.81 15.15
CA LEU A 89 0.87 -8.40 16.47
C LEU A 89 1.68 -9.50 17.18
N LYS A 90 1.42 -10.77 16.88
CA LYS A 90 2.24 -11.89 17.38
C LYS A 90 3.59 -11.99 16.66
N LEU A 91 3.63 -11.67 15.37
CA LEU A 91 4.84 -11.73 14.55
C LEU A 91 5.80 -10.58 14.85
N ASP A 92 5.28 -9.40 15.17
CA ASP A 92 6.11 -8.24 15.50
C ASP A 92 5.51 -7.44 16.68
N GLY A 93 6.07 -7.65 17.86
CA GLY A 93 5.63 -6.98 19.09
C GLY A 93 5.92 -5.46 19.17
N ARG A 94 6.56 -4.87 18.15
CA ARG A 94 6.76 -3.41 18.05
C ARG A 94 5.51 -2.69 17.57
N LEU A 95 4.56 -3.41 16.97
CA LEU A 95 3.38 -2.87 16.32
C LEU A 95 2.24 -2.64 17.32
N SER A 96 1.46 -1.61 17.09
CA SER A 96 0.14 -1.40 17.71
C SER A 96 -0.95 -1.79 16.71
N GLY A 97 -2.10 -2.28 17.18
CA GLY A 97 -3.16 -2.79 16.31
C GLY A 97 -4.52 -2.10 16.45
N ARG A 98 -5.25 -1.98 15.35
CA ARG A 98 -6.65 -1.51 15.32
C ARG A 98 -7.46 -2.28 14.28
N ILE A 99 -8.72 -2.61 14.59
CA ILE A 99 -9.66 -3.13 13.60
C ILE A 99 -10.29 -1.94 12.88
N LEU A 100 -10.02 -1.78 11.58
CA LEU A 100 -10.57 -0.69 10.75
C LEU A 100 -11.02 -1.23 9.39
N ASP A 101 -12.12 -0.68 8.88
CA ASP A 101 -12.51 -0.84 7.48
C ASP A 101 -11.85 0.29 6.67
N ALA A 102 -10.91 -0.05 5.76
CA ALA A 102 -10.22 0.95 4.94
C ALA A 102 -11.13 1.72 3.98
N GLY A 103 -12.36 1.22 3.75
CA GLY A 103 -13.39 1.91 2.97
C GLY A 103 -14.21 2.93 3.77
N ALA A 104 -14.13 2.88 5.13
CA ALA A 104 -14.85 3.77 6.04
C ALA A 104 -14.11 3.83 7.39
N ILE A 105 -13.01 4.57 7.44
CA ILE A 105 -12.10 4.60 8.58
C ILE A 105 -12.72 5.37 9.75
N ASP A 106 -13.00 4.68 10.85
CA ASP A 106 -13.55 5.28 12.08
C ASP A 106 -12.44 5.94 12.92
N LEU A 107 -11.87 6.99 12.35
CA LEU A 107 -10.87 7.87 12.98
C LEU A 107 -11.11 9.32 12.55
N PRO A 108 -10.79 10.31 13.41
CA PRO A 108 -10.80 11.71 13.01
C PRO A 108 -9.86 12.02 11.85
N ASP A 109 -10.11 13.14 11.18
CA ASP A 109 -9.19 13.68 10.19
C ASP A 109 -7.80 13.90 10.80
N ASP A 110 -6.77 13.76 9.98
CA ASP A 110 -5.38 14.05 10.36
C ASP A 110 -4.86 13.27 11.60
N SER A 111 -5.42 12.08 11.88
CA SER A 111 -5.10 11.22 13.05
C SER A 111 -3.69 10.64 13.01
N PHE A 112 -3.12 10.48 11.82
CA PHE A 112 -1.79 9.91 11.57
C PHE A 112 -0.97 10.83 10.67
N ASP A 113 0.36 10.82 10.81
CA ASP A 113 1.22 11.60 9.93
C ASP A 113 1.25 11.00 8.52
N VAL A 114 1.38 9.68 8.45
CA VAL A 114 1.49 8.94 7.19
C VAL A 114 0.54 7.75 7.24
N VAL A 115 -0.21 7.54 6.16
CA VAL A 115 -1.02 6.35 5.96
C VAL A 115 -0.44 5.55 4.79
N VAL A 116 -0.15 4.28 5.04
CA VAL A 116 0.45 3.35 4.09
C VAL A 116 -0.52 2.23 3.78
N LEU A 117 -0.60 1.80 2.53
CA LEU A 117 -1.38 0.65 2.10
C LEU A 117 -0.69 -0.05 0.93
N GLN A 118 -0.59 -1.38 0.98
CA GLN A 118 -0.09 -2.19 -0.12
C GLN A 118 -1.09 -3.28 -0.49
N ASP A 119 -1.40 -3.38 -1.79
CA ASP A 119 -2.23 -4.43 -2.39
C ASP A 119 -3.59 -4.64 -1.66
N GLY A 120 -4.22 -3.56 -1.15
CA GLY A 120 -5.47 -3.61 -0.38
C GLY A 120 -6.60 -2.78 -0.95
N LEU A 121 -6.32 -1.65 -1.63
CA LEU A 121 -7.39 -0.78 -2.17
C LEU A 121 -8.25 -1.50 -3.21
N HIS A 122 -7.65 -2.36 -4.04
CA HIS A 122 -8.38 -3.08 -5.09
C HIS A 122 -9.36 -4.14 -4.56
N HIS A 123 -9.28 -4.49 -3.28
CA HIS A 123 -10.25 -5.34 -2.60
C HIS A 123 -11.46 -4.58 -2.05
N LEU A 124 -11.40 -3.25 -1.99
CA LEU A 124 -12.50 -2.45 -1.48
C LEU A 124 -13.65 -2.35 -2.49
N GLN A 125 -14.85 -2.20 -2.00
CA GLN A 125 -16.02 -1.90 -2.85
C GLN A 125 -15.84 -0.60 -3.64
N SER A 126 -15.15 0.38 -3.05
CA SER A 126 -14.79 1.66 -3.67
C SER A 126 -13.30 1.94 -3.46
N PRO A 127 -12.41 1.45 -4.36
CA PRO A 127 -10.97 1.69 -4.24
C PRO A 127 -10.60 3.18 -4.15
N VAL A 128 -11.27 4.02 -4.95
CA VAL A 128 -11.08 5.48 -4.92
C VAL A 128 -11.57 6.07 -3.60
N GLY A 129 -12.70 5.59 -3.07
CA GLY A 129 -13.20 5.99 -1.75
C GLY A 129 -12.20 5.66 -0.64
N GLY A 130 -11.60 4.46 -0.67
CA GLY A 130 -10.54 4.10 0.27
C GLY A 130 -9.33 5.03 0.20
N MET A 131 -8.91 5.42 -1.01
CA MET A 131 -7.83 6.42 -1.16
C MET A 131 -8.22 7.79 -0.58
N VAL A 132 -9.48 8.20 -0.70
CA VAL A 132 -9.99 9.44 -0.11
C VAL A 132 -9.99 9.35 1.43
N GLU A 133 -10.36 8.20 2.00
CA GLU A 133 -10.27 7.96 3.44
C GLU A 133 -8.82 7.99 3.93
N MET A 134 -7.88 7.39 3.19
CA MET A 134 -6.45 7.53 3.50
C MET A 134 -6.03 9.00 3.53
N LEU A 135 -6.43 9.79 2.53
CA LEU A 135 -6.14 11.23 2.49
C LEU A 135 -6.77 11.98 3.67
N ARG A 136 -7.97 11.59 4.09
CA ARG A 136 -8.65 12.23 5.21
C ARG A 136 -7.92 12.01 6.53
N VAL A 137 -7.53 10.78 6.83
CA VAL A 137 -6.90 10.45 8.13
C VAL A 137 -5.40 10.74 8.16
N ALA A 138 -4.76 10.93 7.01
CA ALA A 138 -3.35 11.33 6.94
C ALA A 138 -3.18 12.83 7.12
N ARG A 139 -2.35 13.27 8.05
CA ARG A 139 -1.98 14.68 8.25
C ARG A 139 -0.97 15.16 7.21
N ARG A 140 -0.01 14.33 6.84
CA ARG A 140 1.11 14.71 5.98
C ARG A 140 1.10 14.03 4.62
N ALA A 141 0.94 12.72 4.57
CA ALA A 141 1.06 11.99 3.31
C ALA A 141 0.37 10.63 3.32
N ILE A 142 0.04 10.17 2.13
CA ILE A 142 -0.30 8.76 1.90
C ILE A 142 0.72 8.10 0.98
N VAL A 143 0.96 6.81 1.21
CA VAL A 143 1.77 5.92 0.36
C VAL A 143 0.94 4.71 0.03
N PHE A 144 0.77 4.40 -1.25
CA PHE A 144 0.05 3.20 -1.65
C PHE A 144 0.75 2.49 -2.82
N LEU A 145 0.75 1.16 -2.74
CA LEU A 145 1.31 0.27 -3.75
C LEU A 145 0.19 -0.62 -4.25
N GLU A 146 -0.15 -0.49 -5.54
CA GLU A 146 -1.34 -1.12 -6.10
C GLU A 146 -1.10 -1.60 -7.55
N PRO A 147 -1.95 -2.48 -8.08
CA PRO A 147 -1.88 -2.88 -9.48
C PRO A 147 -1.94 -1.69 -10.44
N HIS A 148 -1.03 -1.67 -11.41
CA HIS A 148 -0.93 -0.62 -12.43
C HIS A 148 -1.67 -0.98 -13.70
N ASP A 149 -2.42 -0.04 -14.27
CA ASP A 149 -3.06 -0.18 -15.57
C ASP A 149 -2.05 0.08 -16.70
N SER A 150 -1.05 -0.79 -16.81
CA SER A 150 -0.05 -0.81 -17.86
C SER A 150 -0.40 -1.82 -18.94
N VAL A 151 0.30 -1.74 -20.08
CA VAL A 151 0.17 -2.76 -21.15
C VAL A 151 0.51 -4.15 -20.61
N SER A 152 1.61 -4.29 -19.86
CA SER A 152 1.96 -5.56 -19.25
C SER A 152 0.96 -5.99 -18.17
N GLY A 153 0.43 -5.06 -17.38
CA GLY A 153 -0.62 -5.33 -16.40
C GLY A 153 -1.90 -5.87 -17.03
N ARG A 154 -2.27 -5.38 -18.22
CA ARG A 154 -3.43 -5.86 -18.97
C ARG A 154 -3.19 -7.21 -19.63
N LEU A 155 -1.99 -7.46 -20.15
CA LEU A 155 -1.66 -8.70 -20.88
C LEU A 155 -1.28 -9.85 -19.95
N LEU A 156 -0.53 -9.57 -18.87
CA LEU A 156 0.03 -10.58 -17.97
C LEU A 156 -0.67 -10.63 -16.61
N GLY A 157 -1.39 -9.57 -16.24
CA GLY A 157 -2.08 -9.47 -14.96
C GLY A 157 -3.45 -10.17 -14.99
N ARG A 158 -3.85 -10.71 -13.85
CA ARG A 158 -5.20 -11.26 -13.68
C ARG A 158 -6.22 -10.13 -13.70
N LYS A 159 -7.29 -10.29 -14.48
CA LYS A 159 -8.43 -9.37 -14.48
C LYS A 159 -9.34 -9.59 -13.27
N TRP A 160 -9.41 -10.83 -12.83
CA TRP A 160 -10.21 -11.28 -11.70
C TRP A 160 -9.35 -12.10 -10.76
N GLU A 161 -9.49 -11.86 -9.48
CA GLU A 161 -8.98 -12.73 -8.44
C GLU A 161 -10.10 -13.64 -7.98
N VAL A 162 -9.82 -14.93 -7.98
CA VAL A 162 -10.75 -15.95 -7.52
C VAL A 162 -10.08 -16.66 -6.35
N ASN A 163 -10.57 -16.40 -5.15
CA ASN A 163 -10.07 -16.99 -3.93
C ASN A 163 -11.25 -17.57 -3.15
N ASP A 164 -11.25 -18.87 -2.92
CA ASP A 164 -12.22 -19.61 -2.07
C ASP A 164 -13.70 -19.22 -2.29
N GLY A 165 -14.08 -19.01 -3.55
CA GLY A 165 -15.46 -18.68 -3.93
C GLY A 165 -15.78 -17.19 -4.00
N GLU A 166 -14.84 -16.30 -3.66
CA GLU A 166 -14.95 -14.88 -3.96
C GLU A 166 -14.30 -14.52 -5.30
N ILE A 167 -14.98 -13.68 -6.05
CA ILE A 167 -14.48 -13.15 -7.33
C ILE A 167 -14.37 -11.64 -7.17
N ASN A 168 -13.13 -11.14 -7.15
CA ASN A 168 -12.84 -9.72 -7.07
C ASN A 168 -12.29 -9.22 -8.41
N TYR A 169 -12.80 -8.08 -8.88
CA TYR A 169 -12.21 -7.38 -10.00
C TYR A 169 -10.94 -6.67 -9.55
N VAL A 170 -9.80 -6.96 -10.20
CA VAL A 170 -8.53 -6.28 -9.90
C VAL A 170 -8.56 -4.86 -10.44
N PHE A 171 -8.92 -3.91 -9.59
CA PHE A 171 -8.91 -2.50 -9.93
C PHE A 171 -7.46 -2.03 -10.15
N ARG A 172 -7.21 -1.36 -11.28
CA ARG A 172 -5.88 -0.90 -11.66
C ARG A 172 -5.79 0.62 -11.67
N TRP A 173 -4.71 1.10 -11.12
CA TRP A 173 -4.46 2.53 -10.99
C TRP A 173 -3.67 3.08 -12.17
N THR A 174 -3.94 4.32 -12.53
CA THR A 174 -3.13 5.12 -13.46
C THR A 174 -2.68 6.41 -12.79
N LYS A 175 -1.54 6.94 -13.22
CA LYS A 175 -1.07 8.27 -12.78
C LYS A 175 -2.17 9.33 -12.93
N LYS A 176 -2.86 9.35 -14.08
CA LYS A 176 -3.92 10.33 -14.37
C LYS A 176 -5.10 10.21 -13.40
N LEU A 177 -5.53 8.99 -13.08
CA LEU A 177 -6.61 8.77 -12.12
C LEU A 177 -6.24 9.32 -10.75
N VAL A 178 -5.06 8.98 -10.24
CA VAL A 178 -4.57 9.46 -8.93
C VAL A 178 -4.45 10.98 -8.91
N GLN A 179 -3.92 11.59 -9.99
CA GLN A 179 -3.85 13.04 -10.12
C GLN A 179 -5.25 13.68 -10.05
N ASN A 180 -6.22 13.14 -10.79
CA ASN A 180 -7.57 13.67 -10.79
C ASN A 180 -8.23 13.59 -9.41
N VAL A 181 -8.05 12.47 -8.69
CA VAL A 181 -8.58 12.32 -7.33
C VAL A 181 -7.91 13.31 -6.37
N ALA A 182 -6.58 13.45 -6.43
CA ALA A 182 -5.86 14.40 -5.59
C ALA A 182 -6.26 15.85 -5.87
N TYR A 183 -6.39 16.24 -7.15
CA TYR A 183 -6.84 17.59 -7.52
C TYR A 183 -8.27 17.87 -7.06
N ALA A 184 -9.17 16.90 -7.19
CA ALA A 184 -10.53 17.03 -6.69
C ALA A 184 -10.58 17.15 -5.17
N TYR A 185 -9.80 16.33 -4.46
CA TYR A 185 -9.75 16.32 -3.01
C TYR A 185 -9.21 17.65 -2.43
N PHE A 186 -8.12 18.16 -3.00
CA PHE A 186 -7.51 19.41 -2.53
C PHE A 186 -8.10 20.67 -3.17
N ALA A 187 -9.02 20.52 -4.12
CA ALA A 187 -9.64 21.62 -4.87
C ALA A 187 -8.59 22.59 -5.48
N HIS A 188 -7.44 22.06 -5.94
CA HIS A 188 -6.31 22.87 -6.36
C HIS A 188 -5.64 22.29 -7.62
N ASP A 189 -5.68 23.06 -8.72
CA ASP A 189 -5.11 22.71 -10.03
C ASP A 189 -3.57 22.68 -10.05
N ARG A 190 -2.91 23.34 -9.08
CA ARG A 190 -1.45 23.45 -8.97
C ARG A 190 -0.82 22.50 -7.98
N PHE A 191 -1.58 21.50 -7.52
CA PHE A 191 -1.07 20.49 -6.60
C PHE A 191 0.03 19.65 -7.28
N LYS A 192 1.29 19.87 -6.87
CA LYS A 192 2.47 19.22 -7.47
C LYS A 192 3.12 18.15 -6.59
N ASN A 193 2.64 17.96 -5.36
CA ASN A 193 3.26 17.09 -4.38
C ASN A 193 2.88 15.61 -4.59
N LEU A 194 2.99 15.15 -5.82
CA LEU A 194 2.71 13.79 -6.25
C LEU A 194 4.00 13.14 -6.74
N SER A 195 4.36 12.00 -6.17
CA SER A 195 5.46 11.18 -6.65
C SER A 195 4.94 9.81 -7.08
N PHE A 196 5.44 9.33 -8.20
CA PHE A 196 5.06 8.04 -8.76
C PHE A 196 6.29 7.22 -9.10
N SER A 197 6.23 5.93 -8.80
CA SER A 197 7.19 4.96 -9.32
C SER A 197 6.46 3.71 -9.80
N PHE A 198 7.09 3.01 -10.72
CA PHE A 198 6.56 1.83 -11.36
C PHE A 198 7.56 0.70 -11.21
N CYS A 199 7.09 -0.49 -10.95
CA CYS A 199 7.89 -1.69 -10.88
C CYS A 199 7.07 -2.89 -11.33
N HIS A 200 7.68 -4.06 -11.40
CA HIS A 200 6.94 -5.29 -11.56
C HIS A 200 6.59 -5.88 -10.21
N HIS A 201 5.51 -6.65 -10.17
CA HIS A 201 5.11 -7.41 -8.99
C HIS A 201 6.22 -8.41 -8.62
N ASN A 202 6.39 -8.67 -7.32
CA ASN A 202 7.40 -9.58 -6.80
C ASN A 202 7.36 -10.98 -7.45
N ILE A 203 6.18 -11.49 -7.78
CA ILE A 203 5.99 -12.75 -8.51
C ILE A 203 6.69 -12.74 -9.88
N VAL A 204 6.73 -11.60 -10.57
CA VAL A 204 7.41 -11.47 -11.87
C VAL A 204 8.91 -11.65 -11.69
N TYR A 205 9.49 -11.01 -10.66
CA TYR A 205 10.91 -11.17 -10.37
C TYR A 205 11.24 -12.60 -9.95
N ASP A 206 10.44 -13.22 -9.10
CA ASP A 206 10.65 -14.59 -8.69
C ASP A 206 10.54 -15.56 -9.88
N ARG A 207 9.56 -15.39 -10.73
CA ARG A 207 9.32 -16.29 -11.90
C ARG A 207 10.42 -16.19 -12.94
N TYR A 208 10.91 -15.00 -13.26
CA TYR A 208 11.80 -14.77 -14.40
C TYR A 208 13.26 -14.50 -14.00
N PHE A 209 13.51 -14.11 -12.75
CA PHE A 209 14.85 -13.67 -12.31
C PHE A 209 15.33 -14.40 -11.05
N ARG A 210 14.62 -15.42 -10.55
CA ARG A 210 15.02 -16.21 -9.39
C ARG A 210 16.43 -16.78 -9.51
N PHE A 211 16.84 -17.15 -10.72
CA PHE A 211 18.16 -17.73 -11.00
C PHE A 211 19.32 -16.79 -10.66
N LEU A 212 19.09 -15.48 -10.58
CA LEU A 212 20.10 -14.49 -10.17
C LEU A 212 20.32 -14.46 -8.66
N GLY A 213 19.40 -15.02 -7.88
CA GLY A 213 19.38 -14.83 -6.44
C GLY A 213 19.21 -13.36 -6.04
N VAL A 214 19.21 -13.08 -4.73
CA VAL A 214 19.03 -11.71 -4.20
C VAL A 214 20.19 -10.80 -4.61
N ALA A 215 21.43 -11.28 -4.53
CA ALA A 215 22.62 -10.48 -4.87
C ALA A 215 22.66 -10.06 -6.34
N GLY A 216 22.43 -10.99 -7.27
CA GLY A 216 22.38 -10.70 -8.70
C GLY A 216 21.20 -9.79 -9.07
N LEU A 217 20.03 -10.03 -8.47
CA LEU A 217 18.88 -9.18 -8.70
C LEU A 217 19.10 -7.76 -8.17
N SER A 218 19.70 -7.58 -6.98
CA SER A 218 19.98 -6.25 -6.42
C SER A 218 20.93 -5.44 -7.30
N ALA A 219 21.92 -6.11 -7.91
CA ALA A 219 22.87 -5.45 -8.84
C ALA A 219 22.19 -5.02 -10.15
N LEU A 220 21.22 -5.78 -10.65
CA LEU A 220 20.55 -5.52 -11.93
C LEU A 220 19.24 -4.74 -11.80
N LYS A 221 18.65 -4.68 -10.62
CA LYS A 221 17.31 -4.15 -10.40
C LYS A 221 17.15 -2.70 -10.86
N ALA A 222 18.14 -1.85 -10.57
CA ALA A 222 18.11 -0.45 -11.00
C ALA A 222 18.04 -0.34 -12.54
N THR A 223 18.79 -1.17 -13.25
CA THR A 223 18.78 -1.24 -14.72
C THR A 223 17.45 -1.78 -15.24
N LEU A 224 16.93 -2.86 -14.62
CA LEU A 224 15.64 -3.42 -14.99
C LEU A 224 14.50 -2.42 -14.76
N ASP A 225 14.48 -1.73 -13.64
CA ASP A 225 13.47 -0.73 -13.34
C ASP A 225 13.58 0.51 -14.25
N PHE A 226 14.78 0.90 -14.64
CA PHE A 226 14.99 2.00 -15.60
C PHE A 226 14.40 1.67 -16.98
N PHE A 227 14.68 0.48 -17.52
CA PHE A 227 14.21 0.10 -18.85
C PHE A 227 12.78 -0.46 -18.85
N LEU A 228 12.40 -1.23 -17.84
CA LEU A 228 11.15 -1.97 -17.81
C LEU A 228 10.13 -1.38 -16.83
N GLY A 229 10.54 -0.51 -15.91
CA GLY A 229 9.68 -0.02 -14.83
C GLY A 229 8.40 0.64 -15.34
N ARG A 230 8.47 1.40 -16.45
CA ARG A 230 7.28 2.03 -17.06
C ARG A 230 6.27 1.02 -17.61
N LEU A 231 6.72 -0.18 -17.93
CA LEU A 231 5.87 -1.31 -18.31
C LEU A 231 5.39 -2.11 -17.09
N GLY A 232 5.84 -1.75 -15.89
CA GLY A 232 5.56 -2.47 -14.67
C GLY A 232 4.06 -2.59 -14.40
N ASN A 233 3.67 -3.73 -13.86
CA ASN A 233 2.28 -4.03 -13.49
C ASN A 233 1.95 -3.62 -12.04
N GLN A 234 2.88 -3.00 -11.35
CA GLN A 234 2.73 -2.41 -10.03
C GLN A 234 3.02 -0.90 -10.07
N PHE A 235 2.29 -0.19 -9.24
CA PHE A 235 2.29 1.26 -9.15
C PHE A 235 2.47 1.66 -7.69
N CYS A 236 3.44 2.52 -7.42
CA CYS A 236 3.59 3.17 -6.13
C CYS A 236 3.25 4.65 -6.29
N GLY A 237 2.26 5.10 -5.55
CA GLY A 237 1.86 6.50 -5.46
C GLY A 237 2.17 7.07 -4.08
N ILE A 238 2.76 8.27 -4.06
CA ILE A 238 2.97 9.07 -2.85
C ILE A 238 2.27 10.39 -3.07
N ILE A 239 1.36 10.75 -2.18
CA ILE A 239 0.66 12.03 -2.17
C ILE A 239 1.03 12.73 -0.88
N VAL A 240 1.77 13.83 -0.98
CA VAL A 240 2.10 14.69 0.17
C VAL A 240 1.09 15.83 0.22
N LYS A 241 0.37 15.96 1.34
CA LYS A 241 -0.61 17.02 1.54
C LYS A 241 0.07 18.38 1.53
N PRO A 242 -0.55 19.41 0.95
CA PRO A 242 -0.03 20.77 1.05
C PRO A 242 -0.02 21.17 2.53
N ILE A 243 1.07 21.80 2.94
CA ILE A 243 1.08 22.46 4.25
C ILE A 243 0.01 23.57 4.19
N PRO A 244 -0.92 23.64 5.15
CA PRO A 244 -1.85 24.76 5.19
C PRO A 244 -1.04 26.05 5.21
N VAL A 245 -1.10 26.83 4.14
CA VAL A 245 -0.63 28.22 4.20
C VAL A 245 -1.61 28.88 5.14
N GLU A 246 -1.16 29.34 6.32
CA GLU A 246 -1.96 30.24 7.14
C GLU A 246 -2.42 31.37 6.21
N ARG A 247 -3.71 31.40 5.91
CA ARG A 247 -4.27 32.50 5.14
C ARG A 247 -4.07 33.72 5.98
N ASP A 248 -3.27 34.65 5.49
CA ASP A 248 -3.18 35.98 6.06
C ASP A 248 -4.63 36.53 6.17
N PRO A 249 -5.14 36.78 7.38
CA PRO A 249 -6.54 37.21 7.56
C PRO A 249 -6.83 38.59 6.93
N GLY A 250 -5.84 39.20 6.28
CA GLY A 250 -5.96 40.49 5.60
C GLY A 250 -6.15 40.48 4.08
N VAL A 251 -6.23 39.31 3.42
CA VAL A 251 -6.49 39.22 1.98
C VAL A 251 -7.87 38.61 1.76
N VAL A 252 -8.89 39.46 1.68
CA VAL A 252 -10.23 39.19 1.16
C VAL A 252 -10.24 39.46 -0.33
#